data_5eed25ab4b89634e19ce83ae37cedb97
#
_entry.id   5eed25ab4b89634e19ce83ae37cedb97
#
_cell.length_a   1.000
_cell.length_b   1.000
_cell.length_c   1.000
_cell.angle_alpha   90.00
_cell.angle_beta   90.00
_cell.angle_gamma   90.00
#
_symmetry.space_group_name_H-M   'P 1'
#
loop_
_entity.id
_entity.type
_entity.pdbx_description
1 polymer ?
#
loop_
_entity_poly.entity_id
_entity_poly.type
_entity_poly.pdbx_seq_one_letter_code
_entity_poly.pdbx_strand_id
1 'polypeptide(L)'
;MTPEFSYCVLDSAGAVVVEPDADRVHSTASVGKIFLLCAAAELIASGQLDPDGPVRRDEEVRVADSGLWQHLRQDELPLNDVCQLIGAVSDNWATNTLLDIVGMDAVESRARALGCHHSTLHDRVRDLRGPDHPPMLSSGTARELAEVARRIHVAASGAHVDGISAAAAADVRRWLLAGVDLSLVGAHFYLDPLAHSSGDVLLWSKTGCDTTVRADVGVAWRGESVLAYAALASWPAWADLDDHPVDLMNALGRRLAADLGREAD
;
A
#
# COMPACT_ATOMS: atom_id res chain seq x y z
N MET A 1 -11.55 -20.03 15.57
CA MET A 1 -10.97 -20.31 14.22
C MET A 1 -9.78 -19.39 14.02
N THR A 2 -8.64 -19.90 13.53
CA THR A 2 -7.50 -19.05 13.18
C THR A 2 -7.76 -18.37 11.82
N PRO A 3 -7.48 -17.06 11.67
CA PRO A 3 -7.60 -16.39 10.38
C PRO A 3 -6.61 -16.99 9.37
N GLU A 4 -6.95 -16.95 8.09
CA GLU A 4 -5.96 -17.22 7.05
C GLU A 4 -4.94 -16.09 7.06
N PHE A 5 -3.69 -16.42 7.36
CA PHE A 5 -2.61 -15.44 7.46
C PHE A 5 -1.42 -15.85 6.60
N SER A 6 -1.07 -14.99 5.68
CA SER A 6 0.06 -15.15 4.76
C SER A 6 0.98 -13.95 4.86
N TYR A 7 2.28 -14.18 4.79
CA TYR A 7 3.23 -13.08 4.70
C TYR A 7 4.49 -13.47 3.91
N CYS A 8 5.14 -12.47 3.37
CA CYS A 8 6.43 -12.60 2.69
C CYS A 8 7.32 -11.45 3.10
N VAL A 9 8.59 -11.75 3.38
CA VAL A 9 9.63 -10.76 3.66
C VAL A 9 10.81 -11.01 2.75
N LEU A 10 11.26 -9.97 2.07
CA LEU A 10 12.38 -9.98 1.13
C LEU A 10 13.45 -9.00 1.61
N ASP A 11 14.71 -9.32 1.38
CA ASP A 11 15.80 -8.36 1.49
C ASP A 11 15.87 -7.42 0.27
N SER A 12 16.82 -6.50 0.25
CA SER A 12 17.02 -5.55 -0.85
C SER A 12 17.34 -6.23 -2.19
N ALA A 13 17.99 -7.38 -2.16
CA ALA A 13 18.34 -8.18 -3.34
C ALA A 13 17.17 -9.04 -3.85
N GLY A 14 16.09 -9.16 -3.06
CA GLY A 14 14.92 -9.99 -3.36
C GLY A 14 15.07 -11.42 -2.88
N ALA A 15 16.08 -11.71 -2.02
CA ALA A 15 16.16 -13.01 -1.38
C ALA A 15 15.07 -13.14 -0.29
N VAL A 16 14.46 -14.30 -0.24
CA VAL A 16 13.38 -14.58 0.72
C VAL A 16 13.96 -14.76 2.12
N VAL A 17 13.52 -13.93 3.05
CA VAL A 17 13.85 -14.04 4.48
C VAL A 17 12.87 -14.99 5.17
N VAL A 18 11.57 -14.87 4.86
CA VAL A 18 10.49 -15.75 5.36
C VAL A 18 9.23 -15.60 4.51
N GLU A 19 8.46 -16.69 4.32
CA GLU A 19 7.32 -16.70 3.40
C GLU A 19 6.25 -17.78 3.65
N PRO A 20 5.55 -17.83 4.78
CA PRO A 20 4.47 -18.80 4.95
C PRO A 20 3.27 -18.44 4.08
N ASP A 21 2.79 -19.43 3.30
CA ASP A 21 1.62 -19.32 2.40
C ASP A 21 1.63 -18.10 1.47
N ALA A 22 2.85 -17.67 1.04
CA ALA A 22 3.06 -16.39 0.36
C ALA A 22 2.32 -16.28 -0.99
N ASP A 23 1.94 -17.38 -1.62
CA ASP A 23 1.26 -17.43 -2.92
C ASP A 23 -0.28 -17.53 -2.81
N ARG A 24 -0.82 -17.58 -1.58
CA ARG A 24 -2.26 -17.53 -1.37
C ARG A 24 -2.82 -16.17 -1.75
N VAL A 25 -3.91 -16.17 -2.52
CA VAL A 25 -4.61 -14.94 -2.91
C VAL A 25 -5.56 -14.53 -1.79
N HIS A 26 -5.44 -13.28 -1.35
CA HIS A 26 -6.33 -12.63 -0.37
C HIS A 26 -7.02 -11.42 -0.97
N SER A 27 -8.15 -11.01 -0.39
CA SER A 27 -8.60 -9.62 -0.48
C SER A 27 -7.61 -8.74 0.27
N THR A 28 -7.27 -7.58 -0.29
CA THR A 28 -6.24 -6.69 0.26
C THR A 28 -6.74 -5.30 0.60
N ALA A 29 -8.04 -5.08 0.45
CA ALA A 29 -8.70 -3.80 0.74
C ALA A 29 -7.92 -2.60 0.14
N SER A 30 -7.56 -1.60 0.94
CA SER A 30 -6.88 -0.38 0.47
C SER A 30 -5.41 -0.57 0.04
N VAL A 31 -4.81 -1.76 0.19
CA VAL A 31 -3.45 -2.02 -0.33
C VAL A 31 -3.39 -1.87 -1.85
N GLY A 32 -4.45 -2.26 -2.57
CA GLY A 32 -4.51 -2.10 -4.03
C GLY A 32 -4.34 -0.66 -4.54
N LYS A 33 -4.55 0.35 -3.69
CA LYS A 33 -4.30 1.77 -4.02
C LYS A 33 -2.83 2.05 -4.37
N ILE A 34 -1.89 1.19 -3.98
CA ILE A 34 -0.48 1.28 -4.40
C ILE A 34 -0.38 1.26 -5.93
N PHE A 35 -1.14 0.41 -6.62
CA PHE A 35 -1.11 0.32 -8.08
C PHE A 35 -1.65 1.58 -8.76
N LEU A 36 -2.67 2.22 -8.18
CA LEU A 36 -3.17 3.51 -8.64
C LEU A 36 -2.12 4.61 -8.46
N LEU A 37 -1.46 4.67 -7.30
CA LEU A 37 -0.38 5.62 -7.05
C LEU A 37 0.80 5.39 -8.01
N CYS A 38 1.19 4.14 -8.28
CA CYS A 38 2.22 3.82 -9.26
C CYS A 38 1.83 4.25 -10.68
N ALA A 39 0.56 4.05 -11.08
CA ALA A 39 0.08 4.48 -12.39
C ALA A 39 0.09 6.00 -12.52
N ALA A 40 -0.43 6.73 -11.52
CA ALA A 40 -0.41 8.19 -11.50
C ALA A 40 1.02 8.74 -11.54
N ALA A 41 1.93 8.17 -10.74
CA ALA A 41 3.33 8.59 -10.70
C ALA A 41 4.04 8.43 -12.05
N GLU A 42 3.76 7.38 -12.80
CA GLU A 42 4.33 7.20 -14.14
C GLU A 42 3.76 8.19 -15.16
N LEU A 43 2.46 8.51 -15.06
CA LEU A 43 1.86 9.54 -15.91
C LEU A 43 2.45 10.92 -15.60
N ILE A 44 2.77 11.19 -14.34
CA ILE A 44 3.48 12.41 -13.92
C ILE A 44 4.92 12.37 -14.44
N ALA A 45 5.67 11.30 -14.22
CA ALA A 45 7.06 11.17 -14.63
C ALA A 45 7.25 11.26 -16.15
N SER A 46 6.25 10.83 -16.94
CA SER A 46 6.24 10.96 -18.40
C SER A 46 5.73 12.30 -18.91
N GLY A 47 5.30 13.21 -18.02
CA GLY A 47 4.74 14.52 -18.38
C GLY A 47 3.33 14.48 -18.97
N GLN A 48 2.62 13.36 -18.83
CA GLN A 48 1.23 13.22 -19.28
C GLN A 48 0.23 13.83 -18.27
N LEU A 49 0.61 13.88 -17.00
CA LEU A 49 -0.13 14.58 -15.95
C LEU A 49 0.78 15.63 -15.29
N ASP A 50 0.20 16.79 -15.01
CA ASP A 50 0.85 17.86 -14.26
C ASP A 50 0.63 17.63 -12.75
N PRO A 51 1.68 17.41 -11.94
CA PRO A 51 1.53 17.22 -10.50
C PRO A 51 0.93 18.44 -9.78
N ASP A 52 1.11 19.65 -10.33
CA ASP A 52 0.58 20.89 -9.79
C ASP A 52 -0.80 21.24 -10.39
N GLY A 53 -1.25 20.45 -11.38
CA GLY A 53 -2.54 20.63 -12.04
C GLY A 53 -3.71 20.47 -11.04
N PRO A 54 -4.75 21.34 -11.16
CA PRO A 54 -5.88 21.32 -10.26
C PRO A 54 -6.76 20.07 -10.48
N VAL A 55 -7.08 19.38 -9.40
CA VAL A 55 -8.01 18.24 -9.38
C VAL A 55 -9.18 18.61 -8.48
N ARG A 56 -10.37 18.66 -9.06
CA ARG A 56 -11.60 18.90 -8.33
C ARG A 56 -12.25 17.58 -7.94
N ARG A 57 -12.62 17.46 -6.65
CA ARG A 57 -13.37 16.29 -6.17
C ARG A 57 -14.79 16.28 -6.78
N ASP A 58 -15.24 15.11 -7.18
CA ASP A 58 -16.57 14.90 -7.72
C ASP A 58 -17.49 14.26 -6.67
N GLU A 59 -18.62 14.90 -6.40
CA GLU A 59 -19.61 14.42 -5.43
C GLU A 59 -20.24 13.08 -5.87
N GLU A 60 -20.29 12.79 -7.18
CA GLU A 60 -20.86 11.52 -7.69
C GLU A 60 -20.03 10.30 -7.32
N VAL A 61 -18.71 10.49 -7.05
CA VAL A 61 -17.80 9.41 -6.66
C VAL A 61 -17.41 9.48 -5.19
N ARG A 62 -18.11 10.30 -4.42
CA ARG A 62 -17.88 10.44 -2.99
C ARG A 62 -18.12 9.13 -2.26
N VAL A 63 -17.14 8.72 -1.47
CA VAL A 63 -17.22 7.66 -0.48
C VAL A 63 -16.61 8.18 0.80
N ALA A 64 -17.36 8.12 1.89
CA ALA A 64 -16.92 8.53 3.21
C ALA A 64 -15.97 7.49 3.84
N ASP A 65 -15.98 7.36 5.14
CA ASP A 65 -15.20 6.46 5.98
C ASP A 65 -13.73 6.89 6.08
N SER A 66 -12.82 6.43 5.24
CA SER A 66 -11.40 6.77 5.32
C SER A 66 -11.07 8.02 4.52
N GLY A 67 -10.27 8.90 5.11
CA GLY A 67 -9.70 10.08 4.44
C GLY A 67 -10.02 11.41 5.08
N LEU A 68 -9.30 12.42 4.64
CA LEU A 68 -9.38 13.79 5.14
C LEU A 68 -10.13 14.74 4.21
N TRP A 69 -10.16 14.48 2.90
CA TRP A 69 -10.73 15.42 1.92
C TRP A 69 -12.21 15.72 2.16
N GLN A 70 -12.95 14.75 2.68
CA GLN A 70 -14.35 14.93 3.11
C GLN A 70 -14.54 15.96 4.22
N HIS A 71 -13.49 16.25 4.99
CA HIS A 71 -13.51 17.22 6.11
C HIS A 71 -12.91 18.57 5.73
N LEU A 72 -12.26 18.68 4.57
CA LEU A 72 -11.70 19.92 4.08
C LEU A 72 -12.79 20.77 3.39
N ARG A 73 -12.63 22.08 3.47
CA ARG A 73 -13.48 23.02 2.73
C ARG A 73 -13.06 23.20 1.28
N GLN A 74 -11.83 22.82 0.97
CA GLN A 74 -11.23 22.96 -0.34
C GLN A 74 -11.70 21.83 -1.26
N ASP A 75 -12.41 22.18 -2.34
CA ASP A 75 -12.94 21.22 -3.30
C ASP A 75 -11.94 20.85 -4.39
N GLU A 76 -10.89 21.65 -4.53
CA GLU A 76 -9.86 21.49 -5.55
C GLU A 76 -8.48 21.49 -4.90
N LEU A 77 -7.66 20.50 -5.26
CA LEU A 77 -6.29 20.33 -4.77
C LEU A 77 -5.35 20.05 -5.95
N PRO A 78 -4.05 20.37 -5.85
CA PRO A 78 -3.07 19.86 -6.80
C PRO A 78 -3.10 18.33 -6.88
N LEU A 79 -2.86 17.77 -8.06
CA LEU A 79 -2.83 16.31 -8.27
C LEU A 79 -1.89 15.60 -7.28
N ASN A 80 -0.73 16.20 -7.01
CA ASN A 80 0.23 15.67 -6.03
C ASN A 80 -0.38 15.57 -4.62
N ASP A 81 -1.20 16.52 -4.19
CA ASP A 81 -1.83 16.51 -2.88
C ASP A 81 -2.95 15.46 -2.81
N VAL A 82 -3.65 15.22 -3.93
CA VAL A 82 -4.62 14.11 -4.03
C VAL A 82 -3.91 12.77 -3.86
N CYS A 83 -2.77 12.55 -4.52
CA CYS A 83 -1.94 11.35 -4.35
C CYS A 83 -1.42 11.24 -2.90
N GLN A 84 -1.02 12.37 -2.30
CA GLN A 84 -0.56 12.42 -0.90
C GLN A 84 -1.66 12.00 0.08
N LEU A 85 -2.90 12.42 -0.11
CA LEU A 85 -4.04 11.99 0.71
C LEU A 85 -4.28 10.48 0.63
N ILE A 86 -4.12 9.89 -0.56
CA ILE A 86 -4.26 8.44 -0.76
C ILE A 86 -3.13 7.69 -0.02
N GLY A 87 -1.89 8.16 -0.16
CA GLY A 87 -0.72 7.55 0.49
C GLY A 87 -0.75 7.67 2.02
N ALA A 88 -1.03 8.88 2.52
CA ALA A 88 -0.93 9.19 3.94
C ALA A 88 -2.10 8.65 4.78
N VAL A 89 -3.34 8.84 4.32
CA VAL A 89 -4.55 8.53 5.10
C VAL A 89 -5.52 7.60 4.36
N SER A 90 -5.08 6.99 3.27
CA SER A 90 -5.93 6.07 2.49
C SER A 90 -7.25 6.68 2.01
N ASP A 91 -7.27 7.97 1.67
CA ASP A 91 -8.46 8.74 1.35
C ASP A 91 -9.28 8.10 0.22
N ASN A 92 -10.55 7.77 0.53
CA ASN A 92 -11.43 7.08 -0.38
C ASN A 92 -11.94 7.98 -1.51
N TRP A 93 -12.29 9.22 -1.17
CA TRP A 93 -12.76 10.18 -2.16
C TRP A 93 -11.63 10.59 -3.12
N ALA A 94 -10.44 10.85 -2.60
CA ALA A 94 -9.26 11.10 -3.41
C ALA A 94 -8.94 9.90 -4.32
N THR A 95 -9.09 8.66 -3.81
CA THR A 95 -8.90 7.44 -4.61
C THR A 95 -9.84 7.38 -5.81
N ASN A 96 -11.14 7.59 -5.59
CA ASN A 96 -12.12 7.53 -6.67
C ASN A 96 -11.94 8.65 -7.68
N THR A 97 -11.66 9.88 -7.20
CA THR A 97 -11.37 11.03 -8.07
C THR A 97 -10.11 10.78 -8.92
N LEU A 98 -9.05 10.21 -8.34
CA LEU A 98 -7.83 9.89 -9.08
C LEU A 98 -8.06 8.74 -10.08
N LEU A 99 -8.90 7.77 -9.76
CA LEU A 99 -9.27 6.69 -10.68
C LEU A 99 -9.97 7.20 -11.94
N ASP A 100 -10.81 8.21 -11.82
CA ASP A 100 -11.49 8.82 -12.99
C ASP A 100 -10.48 9.55 -13.92
N ILE A 101 -9.36 10.02 -13.38
CA ILE A 101 -8.28 10.64 -14.15
C ILE A 101 -7.36 9.61 -14.80
N VAL A 102 -6.93 8.61 -14.02
CA VAL A 102 -5.93 7.61 -14.42
C VAL A 102 -6.54 6.48 -15.25
N GLY A 103 -7.74 6.05 -14.89
CA GLY A 103 -8.45 4.91 -15.49
C GLY A 103 -7.98 3.55 -14.94
N MET A 104 -8.92 2.61 -14.83
CA MET A 104 -8.64 1.24 -14.32
C MET A 104 -7.67 0.47 -15.21
N ASP A 105 -7.74 0.64 -16.54
CA ASP A 105 -6.84 -0.05 -17.48
C ASP A 105 -5.37 0.31 -17.25
N ALA A 106 -5.08 1.57 -16.92
CA ALA A 106 -3.72 2.01 -16.59
C ALA A 106 -3.24 1.39 -15.27
N VAL A 107 -4.12 1.28 -14.27
CA VAL A 107 -3.83 0.64 -12.99
C VAL A 107 -3.51 -0.84 -13.16
N GLU A 108 -4.35 -1.56 -13.92
CA GLU A 108 -4.14 -2.99 -14.20
C GLU A 108 -2.87 -3.22 -15.03
N SER A 109 -2.63 -2.39 -16.05
CA SER A 109 -1.40 -2.43 -16.85
C SER A 109 -0.16 -2.22 -15.97
N ARG A 110 -0.23 -1.31 -14.99
CA ARG A 110 0.86 -1.06 -14.04
C ARG A 110 1.12 -2.25 -13.14
N ALA A 111 0.07 -2.90 -12.60
CA ALA A 111 0.22 -4.10 -11.80
C ALA A 111 0.95 -5.20 -12.60
N ARG A 112 0.56 -5.44 -13.85
CA ARG A 112 1.24 -6.40 -14.74
C ARG A 112 2.69 -6.02 -15.02
N ALA A 113 2.98 -4.75 -15.28
CA ALA A 113 4.34 -4.26 -15.52
C ALA A 113 5.25 -4.46 -14.29
N LEU A 114 4.69 -4.39 -13.07
CA LEU A 114 5.36 -4.71 -11.82
C LEU A 114 5.48 -6.23 -11.56
N GLY A 115 5.03 -7.07 -12.50
CA GLY A 115 5.15 -8.54 -12.42
C GLY A 115 4.01 -9.23 -11.67
N CYS A 116 2.91 -8.54 -11.38
CA CYS A 116 1.77 -9.10 -10.68
C CYS A 116 0.83 -9.85 -11.63
N HIS A 117 0.40 -11.04 -11.20
CA HIS A 117 -0.58 -11.88 -11.86
C HIS A 117 -1.89 -11.98 -11.05
N HIS A 118 -1.80 -11.83 -9.73
CA HIS A 118 -2.90 -11.98 -8.78
C HIS A 118 -3.16 -10.71 -7.98
N SER A 119 -2.21 -9.76 -7.98
CA SER A 119 -2.28 -8.54 -7.18
C SER A 119 -2.65 -7.34 -8.05
N THR A 120 -3.80 -6.72 -7.78
CA THR A 120 -4.24 -5.49 -8.46
C THR A 120 -5.41 -4.85 -7.71
N LEU A 121 -5.74 -3.62 -8.12
CA LEU A 121 -7.00 -2.94 -7.80
C LEU A 121 -8.04 -3.36 -8.85
N HIS A 122 -9.25 -3.75 -8.42
CA HIS A 122 -10.31 -4.24 -9.31
C HIS A 122 -11.43 -3.25 -9.55
N ASP A 123 -11.62 -2.31 -8.62
CA ASP A 123 -12.78 -1.43 -8.62
C ASP A 123 -12.47 -0.12 -7.90
N ARG A 124 -13.38 0.84 -8.04
CA ARG A 124 -13.42 1.99 -7.15
C ARG A 124 -13.84 1.61 -5.73
N VAL A 125 -13.51 2.45 -4.77
CA VAL A 125 -14.02 2.31 -3.40
C VAL A 125 -15.54 2.51 -3.41
N ARG A 126 -16.27 1.65 -2.70
CA ARG A 126 -17.74 1.69 -2.59
C ARG A 126 -18.18 1.46 -1.16
N ASP A 127 -19.20 2.18 -0.73
CA ASP A 127 -19.88 1.92 0.56
C ASP A 127 -20.57 0.54 0.56
N LEU A 128 -21.18 0.18 -0.57
CA LEU A 128 -21.86 -1.11 -0.75
C LEU A 128 -21.50 -1.73 -2.09
N ARG A 129 -21.25 -3.04 -2.10
CA ARG A 129 -21.04 -3.83 -3.32
C ARG A 129 -22.30 -4.63 -3.65
N GLY A 130 -22.78 -4.46 -4.87
CA GLY A 130 -23.87 -5.23 -5.44
C GLY A 130 -23.33 -6.38 -6.31
N PRO A 131 -24.25 -7.23 -6.84
CA PRO A 131 -23.90 -8.40 -7.65
C PRO A 131 -23.20 -8.06 -8.97
N ASP A 132 -23.38 -6.85 -9.48
CA ASP A 132 -22.76 -6.38 -10.73
C ASP A 132 -21.38 -5.75 -10.52
N HIS A 133 -20.91 -5.66 -9.27
CA HIS A 133 -19.60 -5.14 -8.95
C HIS A 133 -18.58 -6.26 -8.73
N PRO A 134 -17.27 -6.01 -8.94
CA PRO A 134 -16.23 -6.92 -8.48
C PRO A 134 -16.43 -7.30 -7.01
N PRO A 135 -16.19 -8.56 -6.62
CA PRO A 135 -16.50 -9.03 -5.26
C PRO A 135 -15.65 -8.36 -4.17
N MET A 136 -14.52 -7.77 -4.56
CA MET A 136 -13.59 -7.08 -3.65
C MET A 136 -12.97 -5.86 -4.32
N LEU A 137 -12.48 -4.93 -3.52
CA LEU A 137 -11.78 -3.73 -4.00
C LEU A 137 -10.47 -4.09 -4.71
N SER A 138 -9.71 -4.98 -4.11
CA SER A 138 -8.39 -5.42 -4.58
C SER A 138 -8.08 -6.83 -4.10
N SER A 139 -7.19 -7.50 -4.79
CA SER A 139 -6.62 -8.78 -4.36
C SER A 139 -5.10 -8.75 -4.42
N GLY A 140 -4.47 -9.75 -3.80
CA GLY A 140 -3.03 -9.94 -3.93
C GLY A 140 -2.52 -11.15 -3.18
N THR A 141 -1.27 -11.52 -3.51
CA THR A 141 -0.48 -12.50 -2.78
C THR A 141 0.61 -11.78 -1.99
N ALA A 142 1.02 -12.35 -0.86
CA ALA A 142 2.07 -11.74 -0.05
C ALA A 142 3.40 -11.67 -0.81
N ARG A 143 3.71 -12.67 -1.65
CA ARG A 143 4.92 -12.67 -2.48
C ARG A 143 4.93 -11.52 -3.48
N GLU A 144 3.88 -11.37 -4.29
CA GLU A 144 3.83 -10.31 -5.30
C GLU A 144 3.87 -8.92 -4.67
N LEU A 145 3.14 -8.71 -3.57
CA LEU A 145 3.06 -7.42 -2.90
C LEU A 145 4.36 -7.05 -2.18
N ALA A 146 5.07 -8.01 -1.57
CA ALA A 146 6.40 -7.76 -1.01
C ALA A 146 7.41 -7.39 -2.12
N GLU A 147 7.33 -8.07 -3.27
CA GLU A 147 8.18 -7.74 -4.42
C GLU A 147 7.84 -6.37 -5.01
N VAL A 148 6.57 -5.98 -5.09
CA VAL A 148 6.16 -4.62 -5.48
C VAL A 148 6.75 -3.58 -4.53
N ALA A 149 6.65 -3.82 -3.22
CA ALA A 149 7.22 -2.91 -2.23
C ALA A 149 8.75 -2.78 -2.40
N ARG A 150 9.46 -3.90 -2.55
CA ARG A 150 10.90 -3.92 -2.81
C ARG A 150 11.25 -3.13 -4.08
N ARG A 151 10.56 -3.39 -5.20
CA ARG A 151 10.79 -2.70 -6.48
C ARG A 151 10.63 -1.19 -6.37
N ILE A 152 9.57 -0.72 -5.73
CA ILE A 152 9.35 0.71 -5.47
C ILE A 152 10.53 1.27 -4.67
N HIS A 153 10.94 0.61 -3.59
CA HIS A 153 12.02 1.10 -2.72
C HIS A 153 13.36 1.15 -3.45
N VAL A 154 13.71 0.08 -4.15
CA VAL A 154 14.99 -0.05 -4.89
C VAL A 154 15.06 0.96 -6.04
N ALA A 155 13.97 1.11 -6.83
CA ALA A 155 13.91 2.09 -7.91
C ALA A 155 13.99 3.54 -7.37
N ALA A 156 13.29 3.82 -6.27
CA ALA A 156 13.33 5.13 -5.61
C ALA A 156 14.72 5.47 -5.03
N SER A 157 15.59 4.49 -4.86
CA SER A 157 16.98 4.66 -4.46
C SER A 157 17.94 4.80 -5.65
N GLY A 158 17.41 4.86 -6.89
CA GLY A 158 18.16 5.13 -8.11
C GLY A 158 18.59 3.90 -8.91
N ALA A 159 18.30 2.69 -8.45
CA ALA A 159 18.59 1.48 -9.23
C ALA A 159 17.56 1.28 -10.35
N HIS A 160 17.99 0.70 -11.46
CA HIS A 160 17.08 0.34 -12.54
C HIS A 160 16.20 -0.86 -12.13
N VAL A 161 14.90 -0.70 -12.27
CA VAL A 161 13.90 -1.74 -12.00
C VAL A 161 12.87 -1.73 -13.13
N ASP A 162 12.61 -2.90 -13.72
CA ASP A 162 11.57 -3.02 -14.73
C ASP A 162 10.19 -2.73 -14.14
N GLY A 163 9.36 -2.04 -14.93
CA GLY A 163 7.96 -1.77 -14.57
C GLY A 163 7.71 -0.52 -13.75
N ILE A 164 8.76 0.17 -13.26
CA ILE A 164 8.61 1.47 -12.60
C ILE A 164 9.86 2.33 -12.81
N SER A 165 9.66 3.61 -13.20
CA SER A 165 10.75 4.57 -13.32
C SER A 165 11.21 5.06 -11.95
N ALA A 166 12.49 5.48 -11.84
CA ALA A 166 13.03 6.00 -10.58
C ALA A 166 12.26 7.24 -10.07
N ALA A 167 11.83 8.11 -10.98
CA ALA A 167 11.04 9.30 -10.62
C ALA A 167 9.67 8.90 -10.05
N ALA A 168 8.94 8.02 -10.72
CA ALA A 168 7.65 7.53 -10.25
C ALA A 168 7.77 6.80 -8.90
N ALA A 169 8.79 5.94 -8.75
CA ALA A 169 9.03 5.23 -7.50
C ALA A 169 9.37 6.19 -6.33
N ALA A 170 10.12 7.27 -6.60
CA ALA A 170 10.43 8.29 -5.60
C ALA A 170 9.17 9.01 -5.12
N ASP A 171 8.26 9.35 -6.02
CA ASP A 171 6.97 9.96 -5.67
C ASP A 171 6.09 9.01 -4.86
N VAL A 172 5.92 7.77 -5.31
CA VAL A 172 5.14 6.75 -4.58
C VAL A 172 5.71 6.54 -3.17
N ARG A 173 7.04 6.36 -3.04
CA ARG A 173 7.69 6.23 -1.73
C ARG A 173 7.46 7.45 -0.84
N ARG A 174 7.54 8.65 -1.39
CA ARG A 174 7.30 9.90 -0.66
C ARG A 174 5.86 9.99 -0.14
N TRP A 175 4.86 9.65 -0.95
CA TRP A 175 3.46 9.66 -0.53
C TRP A 175 3.16 8.62 0.54
N LEU A 176 3.75 7.42 0.42
CA LEU A 176 3.54 6.33 1.38
C LEU A 176 4.34 6.52 2.67
N LEU A 177 5.49 7.20 2.63
CA LEU A 177 6.30 7.50 3.82
C LEU A 177 5.58 8.45 4.79
N ALA A 178 4.60 9.21 4.33
CA ALA A 178 3.73 10.03 5.17
C ALA A 178 2.52 9.28 5.73
N GLY A 179 2.47 7.95 5.59
CA GLY A 179 1.38 7.11 6.08
C GLY A 179 1.25 7.17 7.60
N VAL A 180 0.05 7.51 8.10
CA VAL A 180 -0.20 7.67 9.54
C VAL A 180 -0.70 6.39 10.23
N ASP A 181 -1.12 5.38 9.48
CA ASP A 181 -1.58 4.12 10.05
C ASP A 181 -0.41 3.15 10.23
N LEU A 182 0.17 3.15 11.41
CA LEU A 182 1.24 2.25 11.83
C LEU A 182 0.73 1.14 12.77
N SER A 183 -0.58 0.88 12.82
CA SER A 183 -1.21 0.01 13.82
C SER A 183 -0.98 -1.49 13.61
N LEU A 184 -0.53 -1.90 12.43
CA LEU A 184 -0.33 -3.30 12.06
C LEU A 184 1.15 -3.71 12.21
N VAL A 185 1.84 -4.02 11.12
CA VAL A 185 3.27 -4.38 11.16
C VAL A 185 4.12 -3.21 11.68
N GLY A 186 3.73 -1.98 11.37
CA GLY A 186 4.41 -0.76 11.80
C GLY A 186 4.45 -0.53 13.32
N ALA A 187 3.53 -1.11 14.10
CA ALA A 187 3.34 -0.80 15.52
C ALA A 187 4.58 -1.02 16.40
N HIS A 188 5.43 -1.97 16.06
CA HIS A 188 6.61 -2.34 16.87
C HIS A 188 7.90 -1.65 16.43
N PHE A 189 7.85 -0.72 15.48
CA PHE A 189 8.96 0.17 15.19
C PHE A 189 8.96 1.41 16.10
N TYR A 190 7.89 1.62 16.88
CA TYR A 190 7.72 2.73 17.84
C TYR A 190 7.95 4.11 17.20
N LEU A 191 7.55 4.25 15.94
CA LEU A 191 7.63 5.49 15.20
C LEU A 191 6.45 6.41 15.56
N ASP A 192 6.70 7.71 15.58
CA ASP A 192 5.62 8.69 15.68
C ASP A 192 4.84 8.73 14.35
N PRO A 193 3.55 8.39 14.32
CA PRO A 193 2.77 8.40 13.07
C PRO A 193 2.77 9.73 12.31
N LEU A 194 3.04 10.83 12.99
CA LEU A 194 3.03 12.16 12.41
C LEU A 194 4.44 12.67 12.05
N ALA A 195 5.51 12.02 12.53
CA ALA A 195 6.88 12.52 12.41
C ALA A 195 7.91 11.38 12.27
N HIS A 196 7.70 10.44 11.33
CA HIS A 196 8.60 9.29 11.12
C HIS A 196 9.35 9.28 9.78
N SER A 197 9.38 10.41 9.08
CA SER A 197 10.11 10.54 7.82
C SER A 197 11.62 10.76 7.98
N SER A 198 12.10 10.83 9.21
CA SER A 198 13.53 10.96 9.56
C SER A 198 13.82 10.17 10.83
N GLY A 199 14.99 9.55 10.89
CA GLY A 199 15.41 8.71 12.02
C GLY A 199 16.35 7.59 11.58
N ASP A 200 16.79 6.76 12.53
CA ASP A 200 17.63 5.61 12.23
C ASP A 200 16.90 4.51 11.48
N VAL A 201 15.66 4.25 11.87
CA VAL A 201 14.75 3.31 11.19
C VAL A 201 13.69 4.11 10.49
N LEU A 202 13.49 3.81 9.22
CA LEU A 202 12.45 4.39 8.39
C LEU A 202 11.49 3.29 7.94
N LEU A 203 10.23 3.66 7.82
CA LEU A 203 9.17 2.76 7.38
C LEU A 203 8.23 3.52 6.45
N TRP A 204 7.94 2.97 5.29
CA TRP A 204 6.75 3.34 4.57
C TRP A 204 5.86 2.11 4.40
N SER A 205 4.56 2.30 4.49
CA SER A 205 3.62 1.21 4.31
C SER A 205 2.28 1.68 3.74
N LYS A 206 1.51 0.72 3.28
CA LYS A 206 0.11 0.89 2.95
C LYS A 206 -0.71 -0.18 3.63
N THR A 207 -1.58 0.25 4.52
CA THR A 207 -2.53 -0.65 5.18
C THR A 207 -3.81 -0.82 4.36
N GLY A 208 -4.47 -1.95 4.58
CA GLY A 208 -5.78 -2.28 4.05
C GLY A 208 -6.63 -2.91 5.14
N CYS A 209 -7.75 -2.27 5.45
CA CYS A 209 -8.69 -2.73 6.47
C CYS A 209 -10.10 -2.83 5.89
N ASP A 210 -10.77 -3.92 6.19
CA ASP A 210 -12.17 -4.14 5.92
C ASP A 210 -12.74 -5.04 7.04
N THR A 211 -14.03 -5.32 7.05
CA THR A 211 -14.69 -6.14 8.07
C THR A 211 -13.98 -7.47 8.31
N THR A 212 -13.49 -8.11 7.26
CA THR A 212 -12.89 -9.45 7.28
C THR A 212 -11.47 -9.48 6.71
N VAL A 213 -10.80 -8.33 6.63
CA VAL A 213 -9.48 -8.19 6.02
C VAL A 213 -8.60 -7.29 6.86
N ARG A 214 -7.35 -7.71 7.06
CA ARG A 214 -6.23 -6.84 7.45
C ARG A 214 -5.07 -7.12 6.53
N ALA A 215 -4.51 -6.08 5.97
CA ALA A 215 -3.35 -6.17 5.09
C ALA A 215 -2.38 -5.03 5.39
N ASP A 216 -1.09 -5.30 5.30
CA ASP A 216 -0.04 -4.30 5.45
C ASP A 216 1.12 -4.64 4.52
N VAL A 217 1.51 -3.70 3.68
CA VAL A 217 2.57 -3.86 2.67
C VAL A 217 3.50 -2.68 2.76
N GLY A 218 4.80 -2.93 2.88
CA GLY A 218 5.74 -1.82 3.05
C GLY A 218 7.20 -2.23 3.02
N VAL A 219 8.03 -1.27 3.34
CA VAL A 219 9.48 -1.46 3.49
C VAL A 219 9.91 -0.76 4.76
N ALA A 220 10.61 -1.50 5.60
CA ALA A 220 11.35 -0.96 6.74
C ALA A 220 12.85 -1.04 6.44
N TRP A 221 13.60 0.02 6.78
CA TRP A 221 15.05 0.01 6.56
C TRP A 221 15.82 0.81 7.60
N ARG A 222 17.08 0.41 7.80
CA ARG A 222 18.07 1.09 8.64
C ARG A 222 19.42 1.05 7.94
N GLY A 223 19.93 2.20 7.51
CA GLY A 223 21.13 2.25 6.68
C GLY A 223 20.96 1.42 5.41
N GLU A 224 21.84 0.43 5.21
CA GLU A 224 21.80 -0.49 4.05
C GLU A 224 20.89 -1.71 4.27
N SER A 225 20.49 -1.98 5.52
CA SER A 225 19.59 -3.08 5.84
C SER A 225 18.17 -2.72 5.44
N VAL A 226 17.57 -3.49 4.52
CA VAL A 226 16.23 -3.24 3.94
C VAL A 226 15.42 -4.52 4.04
N LEU A 227 14.21 -4.41 4.55
CA LEU A 227 13.22 -5.48 4.60
C LEU A 227 11.93 -5.01 3.93
N ALA A 228 11.63 -5.55 2.76
CA ALA A 228 10.34 -5.37 2.10
C ALA A 228 9.38 -6.47 2.54
N TYR A 229 8.15 -6.12 2.88
CA TYR A 229 7.20 -7.08 3.41
C TYR A 229 5.79 -6.90 2.88
N ALA A 230 5.03 -7.98 2.93
CA ALA A 230 3.57 -7.98 2.83
C ALA A 230 3.02 -8.96 3.86
N ALA A 231 2.01 -8.54 4.60
CA ALA A 231 1.27 -9.34 5.57
C ALA A 231 -0.23 -9.25 5.28
N LEU A 232 -0.88 -10.38 5.04
CA LEU A 232 -2.26 -10.46 4.57
C LEU A 232 -3.04 -11.42 5.48
N ALA A 233 -4.14 -10.94 6.04
CA ALA A 233 -5.04 -11.76 6.85
C ALA A 233 -6.48 -11.61 6.35
N SER A 234 -7.18 -12.74 6.25
CA SER A 234 -8.60 -12.77 5.92
C SER A 234 -9.32 -13.85 6.71
N TRP A 235 -10.62 -13.63 6.96
CA TRP A 235 -11.46 -14.56 7.70
C TRP A 235 -12.93 -14.42 7.28
N PRO A 236 -13.75 -15.48 7.45
CA PRO A 236 -15.19 -15.38 7.20
C PRO A 236 -15.87 -14.43 8.20
N ALA A 237 -16.88 -13.68 7.77
CA ALA A 237 -17.58 -12.69 8.61
C ALA A 237 -18.27 -13.31 9.86
N TRP A 238 -18.55 -14.62 9.85
CA TRP A 238 -19.17 -15.37 10.94
C TRP A 238 -18.16 -16.00 11.90
N ALA A 239 -16.84 -15.85 11.61
CA ALA A 239 -15.80 -16.52 12.41
C ALA A 239 -15.64 -15.86 13.78
N ASP A 240 -15.61 -16.68 14.81
CA ASP A 240 -15.07 -16.33 16.12
C ASP A 240 -13.56 -16.68 16.08
N LEU A 241 -12.72 -15.68 16.18
CA LEU A 241 -11.28 -15.83 15.98
C LEU A 241 -10.57 -16.10 17.31
N ASP A 242 -9.78 -17.18 17.35
CA ASP A 242 -8.91 -17.52 18.49
C ASP A 242 -7.72 -16.54 18.57
N ASP A 243 -7.15 -16.17 17.39
CA ASP A 243 -6.06 -15.20 17.26
C ASP A 243 -6.55 -13.95 16.55
N HIS A 244 -6.29 -12.79 17.11
CA HIS A 244 -6.66 -11.54 16.46
C HIS A 244 -5.66 -11.21 15.33
N PRO A 245 -6.11 -10.92 14.10
CA PRO A 245 -5.21 -10.67 12.96
C PRO A 245 -4.17 -9.57 13.18
N VAL A 246 -4.52 -8.54 13.97
CA VAL A 246 -3.59 -7.48 14.36
C VAL A 246 -2.43 -8.00 15.19
N ASP A 247 -2.68 -8.98 16.10
CA ASP A 247 -1.62 -9.55 16.93
C ASP A 247 -0.63 -10.38 16.10
N LEU A 248 -1.11 -11.08 15.07
CA LEU A 248 -0.25 -11.78 14.12
C LEU A 248 0.64 -10.82 13.33
N MET A 249 0.09 -9.69 12.84
CA MET A 249 0.85 -8.67 12.14
C MET A 249 1.85 -7.96 13.08
N ASN A 250 1.44 -7.67 14.30
CA ASN A 250 2.31 -7.11 15.32
C ASN A 250 3.46 -8.05 15.68
N ALA A 251 3.22 -9.38 15.69
CA ALA A 251 4.29 -10.36 15.89
C ALA A 251 5.32 -10.35 14.77
N LEU A 252 4.87 -10.19 13.52
CA LEU A 252 5.77 -9.98 12.37
C LEU A 252 6.55 -8.68 12.55
N GLY A 253 5.88 -7.57 12.90
CA GLY A 253 6.53 -6.27 13.13
C GLY A 253 7.65 -6.33 14.18
N ARG A 254 7.43 -7.04 15.31
CA ARG A 254 8.47 -7.29 16.32
C ARG A 254 9.69 -8.00 15.74
N ARG A 255 9.45 -9.01 14.90
CA ARG A 255 10.53 -9.75 14.25
C ARG A 255 11.32 -8.85 13.31
N LEU A 256 10.66 -8.09 12.43
CA LEU A 256 11.32 -7.19 11.48
C LEU A 256 12.12 -6.09 12.20
N ALA A 257 11.57 -5.51 13.26
CA ALA A 257 12.27 -4.51 14.08
C ALA A 257 13.52 -5.10 14.75
N ALA A 258 13.46 -6.36 15.22
CA ALA A 258 14.60 -7.06 15.78
C ALA A 258 15.66 -7.39 14.71
N ASP A 259 15.26 -7.79 13.51
CA ASP A 259 16.15 -8.13 12.41
C ASP A 259 16.90 -6.88 11.88
N LEU A 260 16.22 -5.71 11.83
CA LEU A 260 16.85 -4.42 11.50
C LEU A 260 17.71 -3.87 12.63
N GLY A 261 17.47 -4.25 13.87
CA GLY A 261 18.26 -3.86 15.03
C GLY A 261 19.56 -4.65 15.21
N ARG A 262 19.70 -5.79 14.55
CA ARG A 262 20.94 -6.56 14.52
C ARG A 262 21.93 -5.87 13.58
N GLU A 263 23.03 -5.35 14.14
CA GLU A 263 24.18 -4.93 13.33
C GLU A 263 24.66 -6.17 12.55
N ALA A 264 24.93 -5.97 11.26
CA ALA A 264 25.64 -6.99 10.49
C ALA A 264 27.05 -7.12 11.09
N ASP A 265 27.28 -8.23 11.85
CA ASP A 265 28.59 -8.63 12.31
C ASP A 265 29.53 -9.00 11.12
#